data_8eccb7ad1d30d3b3195e967f862be694
#
_entry.id   8eccb7ad1d30d3b3195e967f862be694
#
_cell.length_a   1.000
_cell.length_b   1.000
_cell.length_c   1.000
_cell.angle_alpha   90.00
_cell.angle_beta   90.00
_cell.angle_gamma   90.00
#
_symmetry.space_group_name_H-M   'P 1'
#
loop_
_entity.id
_entity.type
_entity.pdbx_description
1 polymer ?
#
loop_
_entity_poly.entity_id
_entity_poly.type
_entity_poly.pdbx_seq_one_letter_code
_entity_poly.pdbx_strand_id
1 'polypeptide(L)'
;GQISYENSIAIVIGSNVGSTIMSIIGAFSANIEGKKLTVAHVIFNFTTAIVMLVLVNPFTSLTDILSAWGGIADDDYTLKLALFNSIFQIVGVLIFYPLTVPMARMLNKYVVAKKGRSKVDHAKYLSEESLAFSKSAINVLAREIEHLFSNSLSIIAKTISLSKADIESEEPVGAVIAKRNKPMEVD
;
A
#
# COMPACT_ATOMS: atom_id res chain seq x y z
N GLY A 1 -31.75 4.66 23.35
CA GLY A 1 -32.23 3.74 22.36
C GLY A 1 -31.20 2.66 22.10
N GLN A 2 -31.56 1.40 22.34
CA GLN A 2 -30.68 0.27 22.01
C GLN A 2 -30.79 0.02 20.50
N ILE A 3 -29.65 -0.27 19.85
CA ILE A 3 -29.61 -0.67 18.46
C ILE A 3 -30.11 -2.13 18.39
N SER A 4 -31.03 -2.45 17.47
CA SER A 4 -31.46 -3.84 17.29
C SER A 4 -30.33 -4.72 16.77
N TYR A 5 -30.40 -6.02 17.03
CA TYR A 5 -29.39 -6.99 16.58
C TYR A 5 -29.21 -6.95 15.04
N GLU A 6 -30.32 -6.85 14.30
CA GLU A 6 -30.30 -6.74 12.82
C GLU A 6 -29.59 -5.47 12.35
N ASN A 7 -29.84 -4.32 12.99
CA ASN A 7 -29.14 -3.08 12.67
C ASN A 7 -27.64 -3.19 13.00
N SER A 8 -27.29 -3.91 14.07
CA SER A 8 -25.91 -4.15 14.45
C SER A 8 -25.18 -5.01 13.41
N ILE A 9 -25.82 -6.02 12.82
CA ILE A 9 -25.30 -6.80 11.70
C ILE A 9 -25.02 -5.90 10.50
N ALA A 10 -25.97 -5.03 10.14
CA ALA A 10 -25.76 -4.08 9.03
C ALA A 10 -24.56 -3.14 9.29
N ILE A 11 -24.37 -2.71 10.53
CA ILE A 11 -23.20 -1.92 10.94
C ILE A 11 -21.90 -2.73 10.79
N VAL A 12 -21.88 -4.01 11.17
CA VAL A 12 -20.72 -4.88 11.00
C VAL A 12 -20.34 -5.02 9.53
N ILE A 13 -21.33 -5.28 8.66
CA ILE A 13 -21.07 -5.36 7.21
C ILE A 13 -20.54 -4.02 6.68
N GLY A 14 -21.18 -2.91 7.06
CA GLY A 14 -20.76 -1.57 6.66
C GLY A 14 -19.36 -1.21 7.15
N SER A 15 -18.97 -1.63 8.36
CA SER A 15 -17.64 -1.36 8.92
C SER A 15 -16.53 -2.08 8.16
N ASN A 16 -16.78 -3.30 7.67
CA ASN A 16 -15.84 -4.02 6.81
C ASN A 16 -15.60 -3.30 5.48
N VAL A 17 -16.65 -2.72 4.89
CA VAL A 17 -16.51 -1.86 3.71
C VAL A 17 -15.82 -0.55 4.07
N GLY A 18 -16.22 0.08 5.18
CA GLY A 18 -15.64 1.34 5.65
C GLY A 18 -14.14 1.27 5.93
N SER A 19 -13.66 0.14 6.43
CA SER A 19 -12.22 -0.08 6.69
C SER A 19 -11.36 0.02 5.42
N THR A 20 -11.94 -0.20 4.22
CA THR A 20 -11.23 -0.06 2.95
C THR A 20 -10.82 1.38 2.65
N ILE A 21 -11.51 2.37 3.23
CA ILE A 21 -11.17 3.80 3.07
C ILE A 21 -9.75 4.07 3.58
N MET A 22 -9.37 3.49 4.72
CA MET A 22 -8.02 3.65 5.26
C MET A 22 -6.96 3.04 4.33
N SER A 23 -7.27 1.89 3.73
CA SER A 23 -6.40 1.26 2.72
C SER A 23 -6.27 2.14 1.47
N ILE A 24 -7.35 2.78 1.01
CA ILE A 24 -7.34 3.70 -0.14
C ILE A 24 -6.45 4.91 0.18
N ILE A 25 -6.60 5.52 1.36
CA ILE A 25 -5.78 6.66 1.78
C ILE A 25 -4.30 6.26 1.80
N GLY A 26 -3.96 5.10 2.38
CA GLY A 26 -2.59 4.59 2.40
C GLY A 26 -2.02 4.33 1.00
N ALA A 27 -2.86 3.97 0.04
CA ALA A 27 -2.45 3.70 -1.34
C ALA A 27 -2.00 4.93 -2.13
N PHE A 28 -2.34 6.15 -1.70
CA PHE A 28 -1.87 7.37 -2.40
C PHE A 28 -0.35 7.48 -2.41
N SER A 29 0.29 7.11 -1.31
CA SER A 29 1.76 7.09 -1.18
C SER A 29 2.41 5.75 -1.52
N ALA A 30 1.61 4.70 -1.77
CA ALA A 30 2.11 3.36 -2.04
C ALA A 30 2.69 3.22 -3.45
N ASN A 31 3.62 2.29 -3.60
CA ASN A 31 4.09 1.82 -4.89
C ASN A 31 2.97 1.08 -5.65
N ILE A 32 3.26 0.66 -6.88
CA ILE A 32 2.25 0.03 -7.75
C ILE A 32 1.68 -1.27 -7.15
N GLU A 33 2.50 -2.04 -6.46
CA GLU A 33 2.07 -3.30 -5.84
C GLU A 33 1.16 -3.03 -4.64
N GLY A 34 1.45 -2.01 -3.83
CA GLY A 34 0.56 -1.54 -2.77
C GLY A 34 -0.79 -1.05 -3.30
N LYS A 35 -0.81 -0.35 -4.44
CA LYS A 35 -2.06 0.06 -5.12
C LYS A 35 -2.87 -1.13 -5.60
N LYS A 36 -2.23 -2.15 -6.20
CA LYS A 36 -2.90 -3.40 -6.59
C LYS A 36 -3.51 -4.11 -5.38
N LEU A 37 -2.76 -4.20 -4.28
CA LEU A 37 -3.26 -4.80 -3.03
C LEU A 37 -4.48 -4.05 -2.49
N THR A 38 -4.44 -2.72 -2.50
CA THR A 38 -5.60 -1.90 -2.08
C THR A 38 -6.83 -2.15 -2.96
N VAL A 39 -6.67 -2.17 -4.29
CA VAL A 39 -7.79 -2.46 -5.21
C VAL A 39 -8.33 -3.87 -4.96
N ALA A 40 -7.47 -4.87 -4.75
CA ALA A 40 -7.88 -6.21 -4.37
C ALA A 40 -8.68 -6.22 -3.07
N HIS A 41 -8.24 -5.50 -2.05
CA HIS A 41 -8.90 -5.39 -0.75
C HIS A 41 -10.28 -4.72 -0.87
N VAL A 42 -10.40 -3.66 -1.66
CA VAL A 42 -11.69 -3.01 -1.93
C VAL A 42 -12.65 -3.99 -2.62
N ILE A 43 -12.21 -4.66 -3.69
CA ILE A 43 -13.04 -5.63 -4.41
C ILE A 43 -13.48 -6.76 -3.48
N PHE A 44 -12.56 -7.29 -2.66
CA PHE A 44 -12.84 -8.33 -1.68
C PHE A 44 -13.96 -7.91 -0.72
N ASN A 45 -13.81 -6.78 -0.03
CA ASN A 45 -14.78 -6.34 0.97
C ASN A 45 -16.14 -5.98 0.35
N PHE A 46 -16.16 -5.28 -0.79
CA PHE A 46 -17.42 -4.95 -1.46
C PHE A 46 -18.15 -6.19 -1.95
N THR A 47 -17.46 -7.12 -2.59
CA THR A 47 -18.11 -8.36 -3.08
C THR A 47 -18.64 -9.19 -1.93
N THR A 48 -17.84 -9.37 -0.86
CA THR A 48 -18.26 -10.11 0.32
C THR A 48 -19.44 -9.41 1.00
N ALA A 49 -19.43 -8.09 1.12
CA ALA A 49 -20.53 -7.32 1.70
C ALA A 49 -21.83 -7.48 0.91
N ILE A 50 -21.78 -7.45 -0.44
CA ILE A 50 -22.95 -7.68 -1.29
C ILE A 50 -23.51 -9.10 -1.07
N VAL A 51 -22.65 -10.12 -1.05
CA VAL A 51 -23.07 -11.50 -0.79
C VAL A 51 -23.72 -11.63 0.58
N MET A 52 -23.12 -11.03 1.61
CA MET A 52 -23.66 -11.07 2.97
C MET A 52 -24.96 -10.30 3.12
N LEU A 53 -25.14 -9.17 2.42
CA LEU A 53 -26.41 -8.44 2.42
C LEU A 53 -27.53 -9.21 1.72
N VAL A 54 -27.22 -9.83 0.59
CA VAL A 54 -28.23 -10.67 -0.14
C VAL A 54 -28.61 -11.91 0.66
N LEU A 55 -27.66 -12.48 1.37
CA LEU A 55 -27.84 -13.70 2.15
C LEU A 55 -27.86 -13.45 3.66
N VAL A 56 -28.26 -12.25 4.10
CA VAL A 56 -28.21 -11.87 5.53
C VAL A 56 -28.98 -12.84 6.42
N ASN A 57 -30.19 -13.25 6.03
CA ASN A 57 -31.00 -14.16 6.82
C ASN A 57 -30.35 -15.55 7.02
N PRO A 58 -29.88 -16.27 5.99
CA PRO A 58 -29.18 -17.53 6.20
C PRO A 58 -27.91 -17.40 7.01
N PHE A 59 -27.14 -16.30 6.86
CA PHE A 59 -25.94 -16.10 7.65
C PHE A 59 -26.22 -15.72 9.12
N THR A 60 -27.30 -15.00 9.37
CA THR A 60 -27.77 -14.75 10.74
C THR A 60 -28.19 -16.06 11.41
N SER A 61 -28.99 -16.88 10.73
CA SER A 61 -29.39 -18.21 11.23
C SER A 61 -28.17 -19.12 11.47
N LEU A 62 -27.19 -19.11 10.58
CA LEU A 62 -25.93 -19.85 10.77
C LEU A 62 -25.17 -19.36 12.01
N THR A 63 -25.13 -18.03 12.23
CA THR A 63 -24.52 -17.44 13.41
C THR A 63 -25.20 -17.89 14.68
N ASP A 64 -26.54 -17.94 14.71
CA ASP A 64 -27.30 -18.39 15.87
C ASP A 64 -27.06 -19.87 16.17
N ILE A 65 -27.03 -20.73 15.14
CA ILE A 65 -26.71 -22.17 15.30
C ILE A 65 -25.31 -22.35 15.87
N LEU A 66 -24.31 -21.67 15.30
CA LEU A 66 -22.92 -21.78 15.74
C LEU A 66 -22.71 -21.18 17.12
N SER A 67 -23.42 -20.11 17.47
CA SER A 67 -23.36 -19.51 18.81
C SER A 67 -23.93 -20.45 19.87
N ALA A 68 -25.04 -21.14 19.58
CA ALA A 68 -25.60 -22.15 20.45
C ALA A 68 -24.65 -23.33 20.68
N TRP A 69 -23.97 -23.79 19.60
CA TRP A 69 -22.95 -24.85 19.72
C TRP A 69 -21.71 -24.39 20.50
N GLY A 70 -21.32 -23.12 20.38
CA GLY A 70 -20.21 -22.51 21.11
C GLY A 70 -20.53 -22.16 22.55
N GLY A 71 -21.79 -22.36 23.01
CA GLY A 71 -22.20 -22.00 24.36
C GLY A 71 -22.34 -20.50 24.60
N ILE A 72 -22.51 -19.70 23.53
CA ILE A 72 -22.77 -18.26 23.60
C ILE A 72 -24.23 -18.06 24.04
N ALA A 73 -24.46 -17.26 25.08
CA ALA A 73 -25.80 -16.97 25.56
C ALA A 73 -26.63 -16.21 24.50
N ASP A 74 -27.94 -16.45 24.46
CA ASP A 74 -28.81 -15.89 23.43
C ASP A 74 -28.89 -14.36 23.47
N ASP A 75 -28.65 -13.76 24.61
CA ASP A 75 -28.63 -12.32 24.86
C ASP A 75 -27.23 -11.68 24.69
N ASP A 76 -26.19 -12.50 24.50
CA ASP A 76 -24.83 -11.98 24.24
C ASP A 76 -24.65 -11.60 22.77
N TYR A 77 -25.26 -10.49 22.39
CA TYR A 77 -25.15 -9.93 21.04
C TYR A 77 -23.73 -9.54 20.67
N THR A 78 -22.87 -9.23 21.64
CA THR A 78 -21.47 -8.86 21.38
C THR A 78 -20.69 -10.03 20.79
N LEU A 79 -20.76 -11.19 21.43
CA LEU A 79 -20.12 -12.39 20.95
C LEU A 79 -20.77 -12.91 19.65
N LYS A 80 -22.10 -12.83 19.52
CA LYS A 80 -22.78 -13.16 18.27
C LYS A 80 -22.33 -12.30 17.10
N LEU A 81 -22.16 -10.99 17.29
CA LEU A 81 -21.65 -10.07 16.25
C LEU A 81 -20.17 -10.35 15.91
N ALA A 82 -19.35 -10.69 16.89
CA ALA A 82 -17.97 -11.11 16.65
C ALA A 82 -17.91 -12.42 15.83
N LEU A 83 -18.78 -13.38 16.14
CA LEU A 83 -18.93 -14.62 15.38
C LEU A 83 -19.40 -14.35 13.96
N PHE A 84 -20.42 -13.49 13.77
CA PHE A 84 -20.91 -13.07 12.46
C PHE A 84 -19.77 -12.41 11.63
N ASN A 85 -18.98 -11.54 12.24
CA ASN A 85 -17.83 -10.95 11.57
C ASN A 85 -16.77 -11.99 11.16
N SER A 86 -16.55 -13.01 12.00
CA SER A 86 -15.65 -14.13 11.64
C SER A 86 -16.19 -14.93 10.45
N ILE A 87 -17.50 -15.22 10.42
CA ILE A 87 -18.16 -15.86 9.29
C ILE A 87 -18.02 -15.01 8.03
N PHE A 88 -18.20 -13.69 8.13
CA PHE A 88 -18.00 -12.76 7.02
C PHE A 88 -16.60 -12.92 6.40
N GLN A 89 -15.56 -12.95 7.23
CA GLN A 89 -14.18 -13.09 6.73
C GLN A 89 -13.95 -14.48 6.10
N ILE A 90 -14.43 -15.54 6.72
CA ILE A 90 -14.29 -16.92 6.21
C ILE A 90 -14.98 -17.05 4.85
N VAL A 91 -16.21 -16.55 4.73
CA VAL A 91 -16.96 -16.56 3.47
C VAL A 91 -16.22 -15.78 2.39
N GLY A 92 -15.71 -14.59 2.74
CA GLY A 92 -14.89 -13.81 1.83
C GLY A 92 -13.68 -14.60 1.32
N VAL A 93 -12.93 -15.24 2.21
CA VAL A 93 -11.79 -16.09 1.84
C VAL A 93 -12.20 -17.24 0.93
N LEU A 94 -13.29 -17.94 1.25
CA LEU A 94 -13.78 -19.07 0.44
C LEU A 94 -14.19 -18.64 -0.98
N ILE A 95 -14.82 -17.48 -1.12
CA ILE A 95 -15.20 -16.91 -2.42
C ILE A 95 -13.94 -16.52 -3.23
N PHE A 96 -12.99 -15.84 -2.58
CA PHE A 96 -11.84 -15.26 -3.28
C PHE A 96 -10.66 -16.21 -3.44
N TYR A 97 -10.58 -17.29 -2.68
CA TYR A 97 -9.50 -18.26 -2.83
C TYR A 97 -9.34 -18.76 -4.28
N PRO A 98 -10.40 -19.27 -4.95
CA PRO A 98 -10.30 -19.69 -6.35
C PRO A 98 -10.13 -18.50 -7.31
N LEU A 99 -10.52 -17.29 -6.92
CA LEU A 99 -10.43 -16.07 -7.74
C LEU A 99 -9.10 -15.32 -7.61
N THR A 100 -8.20 -15.78 -6.74
CA THR A 100 -6.91 -15.10 -6.50
C THR A 100 -6.10 -14.94 -7.78
N VAL A 101 -5.96 -16.00 -8.59
CA VAL A 101 -5.18 -15.97 -9.83
C VAL A 101 -5.82 -15.10 -10.91
N PRO A 102 -7.13 -15.25 -11.23
CA PRO A 102 -7.78 -14.36 -12.20
C PRO A 102 -7.80 -12.89 -11.73
N MET A 103 -7.98 -12.64 -10.44
CA MET A 103 -7.92 -11.29 -9.88
C MET A 103 -6.52 -10.67 -10.01
N ALA A 104 -5.46 -11.43 -9.72
CA ALA A 104 -4.08 -10.97 -9.91
C ALA A 104 -3.79 -10.63 -11.38
N ARG A 105 -4.26 -11.43 -12.34
CA ARG A 105 -4.14 -11.13 -13.78
C ARG A 105 -4.88 -9.85 -14.16
N MET A 106 -6.11 -9.69 -13.67
CA MET A 106 -6.90 -8.48 -13.89
C MET A 106 -6.18 -7.25 -13.35
N LEU A 107 -5.70 -7.29 -12.10
CA LEU A 107 -4.98 -6.18 -11.48
C LEU A 107 -3.70 -5.83 -12.24
N ASN A 108 -2.93 -6.83 -12.68
CA ASN A 108 -1.74 -6.60 -13.49
C ASN A 108 -2.04 -5.96 -14.84
N LYS A 109 -3.22 -6.20 -15.40
CA LYS A 109 -3.66 -5.60 -16.68
C LYS A 109 -4.15 -4.16 -16.51
N TYR A 110 -4.91 -3.87 -15.47
CA TYR A 110 -5.60 -2.59 -15.31
C TYR A 110 -4.90 -1.62 -14.34
N VAL A 111 -4.26 -2.14 -13.29
CA VAL A 111 -3.50 -1.32 -12.34
C VAL A 111 -2.04 -1.31 -12.77
N VAL A 112 -1.76 -0.51 -13.77
CA VAL A 112 -0.40 -0.37 -14.34
C VAL A 112 0.21 0.91 -13.79
N ALA A 113 1.51 0.86 -13.47
CA ALA A 113 2.25 2.09 -13.20
C ALA A 113 2.12 3.00 -14.42
N LYS A 114 1.59 4.23 -14.23
CA LYS A 114 1.84 5.26 -15.25
C LYS A 114 3.33 5.17 -15.55
N LYS A 115 3.68 5.07 -16.85
CA LYS A 115 5.05 5.28 -17.33
C LYS A 115 5.47 6.74 -17.05
N GLY A 116 5.40 7.14 -15.79
CA GLY A 116 6.15 8.22 -15.25
C GLY A 116 7.49 7.60 -14.98
N ARG A 117 8.49 8.06 -15.73
CA ARG A 117 9.90 7.80 -15.54
C ARG A 117 10.16 7.23 -14.15
N SER A 118 10.12 5.89 -14.02
CA SER A 118 10.96 5.23 -13.05
C SER A 118 12.35 5.74 -13.42
N LYS A 119 12.84 6.66 -12.64
CA LYS A 119 14.25 6.97 -12.64
C LYS A 119 14.95 5.81 -11.91
N VAL A 120 14.76 4.60 -12.39
CA VAL A 120 15.79 3.59 -12.26
C VAL A 120 16.88 4.15 -13.18
N ASP A 121 17.88 4.68 -12.57
CA ASP A 121 19.05 5.18 -13.27
C ASP A 121 19.68 3.97 -13.92
N HIS A 122 19.44 3.81 -15.22
CA HIS A 122 20.08 2.77 -15.98
C HIS A 122 21.57 3.09 -16.05
N ALA A 123 22.38 2.06 -15.96
CA ALA A 123 23.82 2.20 -16.15
C ALA A 123 24.09 3.06 -17.38
N LYS A 124 24.75 4.20 -17.17
CA LYS A 124 24.95 5.21 -18.19
C LYS A 124 26.20 4.93 -19.03
N TYR A 125 27.18 4.34 -18.40
CA TYR A 125 28.51 4.11 -19.00
C TYR A 125 28.80 2.63 -19.25
N LEU A 126 28.07 1.70 -18.63
CA LEU A 126 28.24 0.26 -18.83
C LEU A 126 27.50 -0.21 -20.08
N SER A 127 28.24 -0.59 -21.09
CA SER A 127 27.72 -1.32 -22.28
C SER A 127 28.48 -2.64 -22.40
N GLU A 128 27.88 -3.65 -23.07
CA GLU A 128 28.52 -4.95 -23.29
C GLU A 128 29.84 -4.80 -24.04
N GLU A 129 29.92 -3.85 -24.97
CA GLU A 129 31.13 -3.54 -25.75
C GLU A 129 32.24 -2.96 -24.88
N SER A 130 31.90 -2.11 -23.88
CA SER A 130 32.88 -1.49 -22.97
C SER A 130 33.47 -2.50 -21.98
N LEU A 131 32.75 -3.61 -21.72
CA LEU A 131 33.20 -4.70 -20.83
C LEU A 131 34.12 -5.70 -21.52
N ALA A 132 34.19 -5.68 -22.84
CA ALA A 132 35.01 -6.63 -23.61
C ALA A 132 36.54 -6.46 -23.41
N PHE A 133 36.96 -5.27 -22.97
CA PHE A 133 38.39 -4.97 -22.74
C PHE A 133 38.63 -4.59 -21.28
N SER A 134 39.47 -5.34 -20.60
CA SER A 134 39.75 -5.25 -19.15
C SER A 134 40.10 -3.82 -18.68
N LYS A 135 40.94 -3.10 -19.44
CA LYS A 135 41.38 -1.76 -19.11
C LYS A 135 40.29 -0.71 -19.32
N SER A 136 39.43 -0.92 -20.32
CA SER A 136 38.25 -0.09 -20.58
C SER A 136 37.17 -0.32 -19.52
N ALA A 137 36.94 -1.59 -19.15
CA ALA A 137 35.94 -1.97 -18.17
C ALA A 137 36.16 -1.32 -16.79
N ILE A 138 37.42 -1.24 -16.32
CA ILE A 138 37.75 -0.60 -15.05
C ILE A 138 37.43 0.92 -15.08
N ASN A 139 37.78 1.61 -16.15
CA ASN A 139 37.50 3.04 -16.27
C ASN A 139 36.00 3.35 -16.36
N VAL A 140 35.27 2.51 -17.09
CA VAL A 140 33.82 2.63 -17.26
C VAL A 140 33.10 2.32 -15.92
N LEU A 141 33.58 1.31 -15.21
CA LEU A 141 33.06 0.99 -13.87
C LEU A 141 33.29 2.12 -12.88
N ALA A 142 34.49 2.74 -12.89
CA ALA A 142 34.79 3.88 -12.01
C ALA A 142 33.83 5.06 -12.29
N ARG A 143 33.57 5.38 -13.56
CA ARG A 143 32.62 6.42 -13.96
C ARG A 143 31.18 6.10 -13.56
N GLU A 144 30.77 4.82 -13.66
CA GLU A 144 29.43 4.41 -13.24
C GLU A 144 29.26 4.50 -11.72
N ILE A 145 30.27 4.14 -10.94
CA ILE A 145 30.29 4.30 -9.49
C ILE A 145 30.17 5.78 -9.10
N GLU A 146 30.94 6.67 -9.75
CA GLU A 146 30.86 8.13 -9.54
C GLU A 146 29.46 8.66 -9.88
N HIS A 147 28.87 8.21 -10.98
CA HIS A 147 27.51 8.55 -11.39
C HIS A 147 26.47 8.12 -10.36
N LEU A 148 26.52 6.86 -9.91
CA LEU A 148 25.64 6.33 -8.88
C LEU A 148 25.80 7.06 -7.54
N PHE A 149 27.02 7.33 -7.14
CA PHE A 149 27.31 8.11 -5.92
C PHE A 149 26.73 9.51 -5.99
N SER A 150 26.97 10.22 -7.10
CA SER A 150 26.43 11.56 -7.34
C SER A 150 24.91 11.61 -7.31
N ASN A 151 24.24 10.63 -7.92
CA ASN A 151 22.77 10.53 -7.92
C ASN A 151 22.23 10.21 -6.53
N SER A 152 22.87 9.28 -5.82
CA SER A 152 22.49 8.94 -4.44
C SER A 152 22.62 10.15 -3.52
N LEU A 153 23.73 10.88 -3.64
CA LEU A 153 23.96 12.12 -2.88
C LEU A 153 22.88 13.16 -3.20
N SER A 154 22.50 13.31 -4.47
CA SER A 154 21.43 14.24 -4.87
C SER A 154 20.06 13.87 -4.29
N ILE A 155 19.75 12.56 -4.18
CA ILE A 155 18.50 12.08 -3.56
C ILE A 155 18.51 12.38 -2.06
N ILE A 156 19.61 12.08 -1.38
CA ILE A 156 19.80 12.37 0.05
C ILE A 156 19.68 13.88 0.31
N ALA A 157 20.39 14.69 -0.47
CA ALA A 157 20.35 16.14 -0.38
C ALA A 157 18.90 16.67 -0.50
N LYS A 158 18.15 16.22 -1.49
CA LYS A 158 16.73 16.58 -1.66
C LYS A 158 15.87 16.15 -0.48
N THR A 159 16.13 14.98 0.09
CA THR A 159 15.35 14.45 1.23
C THR A 159 15.51 15.32 2.47
N ILE A 160 16.72 15.81 2.72
CA ILE A 160 17.04 16.75 3.82
C ILE A 160 16.89 18.21 3.39
N SER A 161 16.37 18.43 2.18
CA SER A 161 16.15 19.74 1.55
C SER A 161 17.42 20.59 1.44
N LEU A 162 18.58 20.02 1.27
CA LEU A 162 19.82 20.68 0.91
C LEU A 162 20.07 20.58 -0.60
N SER A 163 20.86 21.50 -1.16
CA SER A 163 21.38 21.33 -2.51
C SER A 163 22.64 20.47 -2.49
N LYS A 164 22.98 19.85 -3.63
CA LYS A 164 24.23 19.11 -3.75
C LYS A 164 25.46 20.03 -3.50
N ALA A 165 25.38 21.27 -3.97
CA ALA A 165 26.41 22.25 -3.77
C ALA A 165 26.64 22.61 -2.28
N ASP A 166 25.55 22.58 -1.47
CA ASP A 166 25.68 22.82 -0.03
C ASP A 166 26.40 21.69 0.69
N ILE A 167 26.23 20.45 0.21
CA ILE A 167 26.88 19.26 0.79
C ILE A 167 28.34 19.18 0.38
N GLU A 168 28.68 19.59 -0.85
CA GLU A 168 30.04 19.61 -1.39
C GLU A 168 30.83 20.88 -0.99
N SER A 169 30.17 21.83 -0.31
CA SER A 169 30.82 23.07 0.13
C SER A 169 31.74 22.80 1.34
N GLU A 170 32.87 23.50 1.39
CA GLU A 170 33.76 23.51 2.55
C GLU A 170 33.25 24.41 3.69
N GLU A 171 32.04 24.98 3.56
CA GLU A 171 31.45 25.85 4.56
C GLU A 171 31.02 25.05 5.81
N PRO A 172 31.18 25.61 7.02
CA PRO A 172 30.69 24.99 8.23
C PRO A 172 29.16 24.74 8.15
N VAL A 173 28.71 23.57 8.60
CA VAL A 173 27.30 23.16 8.54
C VAL A 173 26.34 24.21 9.10
N GLY A 174 26.77 24.93 10.18
CA GLY A 174 25.99 26.00 10.78
C GLY A 174 25.77 27.21 9.85
N ALA A 175 26.75 27.54 8.99
CA ALA A 175 26.63 28.62 8.03
C ALA A 175 25.68 28.25 6.88
N VAL A 176 25.74 27.01 6.39
CA VAL A 176 24.83 26.47 5.37
C VAL A 176 23.39 26.49 5.85
N ILE A 177 23.15 26.06 7.09
CA ILE A 177 21.80 26.07 7.69
C ILE A 177 21.31 27.52 7.92
N ALA A 178 22.19 28.43 8.33
CA ALA A 178 21.83 29.83 8.57
C ALA A 178 21.42 30.55 7.28
N LYS A 179 22.12 30.31 6.17
CA LYS A 179 21.79 30.87 4.85
C LYS A 179 20.37 30.48 4.42
N ARG A 180 19.94 29.29 4.77
CA ARG A 180 18.62 28.74 4.40
C ARG A 180 17.48 29.32 5.25
N ASN A 181 17.73 29.63 6.50
CA ASN A 181 16.73 30.17 7.42
C ASN A 181 16.54 31.69 7.26
N LYS A 182 17.26 32.37 6.36
CA LYS A 182 16.94 33.73 5.99
C LYS A 182 15.64 33.73 5.15
N PRO A 183 14.60 34.48 5.56
CA PRO A 183 13.46 34.74 4.69
C PRO A 183 13.99 35.40 3.42
N MET A 184 13.46 34.98 2.24
CA MET A 184 13.71 35.67 1.00
C MET A 184 13.19 37.10 1.19
N GLU A 185 14.11 38.07 1.28
CA GLU A 185 13.76 39.48 1.09
C GLU A 185 13.24 39.58 -0.35
N VAL A 186 11.96 39.87 -0.46
CA VAL A 186 11.30 40.16 -1.74
C VAL A 186 11.68 41.59 -2.04
N ASP A 187 12.57 41.82 -3.02
CA ASP A 187 12.78 43.11 -3.68
C ASP A 187 11.59 43.42 -4.60
#